data_93aad50a69dcec70a65e4ff3ba7f92a9
#
_entry.id   93aad50a69dcec70a65e4ff3ba7f92a9
#
_cell.length_a   1.000
_cell.length_b   1.000
_cell.length_c   1.000
_cell.angle_alpha   90.00
_cell.angle_beta   90.00
_cell.angle_gamma   90.00
#
_symmetry.space_group_name_H-M   'P 1'
#
loop_
_entity.id
_entity.type
_entity.pdbx_description
1 polymer ?
#
loop_
_entity_poly.entity_id
_entity_poly.type
_entity_poly.pdbx_seq_one_letter_code
_entity_poly.pdbx_strand_id
1 'polypeptide(L)'
;MKQIVALFLFVAGFASGQTSHFPDLEWKEKDLDHFTIRTKSTGTDPARRYSEKTYEVMLEILPGLEGDFEKNEFRTPGGQEAGKEDRFRFTTYLVETDHDFHSCVMIDAKRHNWSNGNVQITKQVGNYLDQMNRYLVICKSDPEQSGGGREKDRKEILVHSLGTALMKSRTHQADLPFWMTAGMGYYAEHKVFDRCSIYYLDFEAYYRQNPDAKVDARKGGTLGPQESWPRILRKLCKGEKRVSLEKTLGAQIVTLSPNESGYIFALNYFMVSTNERTKKYQGFITSIRTGAKPTKDLLLKTMGYGDDASFEKDWYEWMMSSKFK
;
A
#
# COMPACT_ATOMS: atom_id res chain seq x y z
N MET A 1 -69.58 19.51 1.54
CA MET A 1 -68.30 19.59 0.86
C MET A 1 -67.20 19.38 1.89
N LYS A 2 -66.64 18.18 1.94
CA LYS A 2 -65.52 17.81 2.84
C LYS A 2 -64.25 17.84 2.02
N GLN A 3 -63.35 18.78 2.32
CA GLN A 3 -62.00 18.83 1.73
C GLN A 3 -61.14 17.78 2.40
N ILE A 4 -60.64 16.86 1.59
CA ILE A 4 -59.62 15.87 1.97
C ILE A 4 -58.26 16.55 1.69
N VAL A 5 -57.54 16.90 2.76
CA VAL A 5 -56.14 17.33 2.69
C VAL A 5 -55.28 16.09 2.65
N ALA A 6 -54.68 15.80 1.48
CA ALA A 6 -53.70 14.74 1.34
C ALA A 6 -52.36 15.23 1.88
N LEU A 7 -51.95 14.67 3.02
CA LEU A 7 -50.64 14.90 3.61
C LEU A 7 -49.61 14.01 2.89
N PHE A 8 -48.83 14.61 1.99
CA PHE A 8 -47.63 13.93 1.40
C PHE A 8 -46.56 13.89 2.46
N LEU A 9 -46.38 12.73 3.10
CA LEU A 9 -45.17 12.40 3.88
C LEU A 9 -44.03 12.15 2.91
N PHE A 10 -43.18 13.14 2.75
CA PHE A 10 -41.84 12.96 2.18
C PHE A 10 -41.04 12.14 3.18
N VAL A 11 -40.92 10.83 2.97
CA VAL A 11 -39.91 10.02 3.62
C VAL A 11 -38.60 10.36 2.93
N ALA A 12 -37.88 11.34 3.49
CA ALA A 12 -36.47 11.50 3.18
C ALA A 12 -35.75 10.28 3.70
N GLY A 13 -35.43 9.35 2.79
CA GLY A 13 -34.50 8.27 3.06
C GLY A 13 -33.18 8.89 3.48
N PHE A 14 -32.90 8.86 4.78
CA PHE A 14 -31.55 9.09 5.27
C PHE A 14 -30.72 7.89 4.77
N ALA A 15 -30.01 8.10 3.66
CA ALA A 15 -28.87 7.30 3.36
C ALA A 15 -27.91 7.46 4.54
N SER A 16 -27.68 6.38 5.31
CA SER A 16 -26.68 6.30 6.36
C SER A 16 -25.30 6.26 5.73
N GLY A 17 -24.93 7.32 4.99
CA GLY A 17 -23.60 7.50 4.47
C GLY A 17 -22.66 7.76 5.64
N GLN A 18 -21.58 7.01 5.76
CA GLN A 18 -20.49 7.36 6.65
C GLN A 18 -20.13 8.83 6.40
N THR A 19 -20.19 9.67 7.45
CA THR A 19 -19.82 11.07 7.34
C THR A 19 -18.38 11.18 6.85
N SER A 20 -18.14 12.05 5.86
CA SER A 20 -16.79 12.27 5.33
C SER A 20 -15.84 12.70 6.45
N HIS A 21 -14.62 12.15 6.46
CA HIS A 21 -13.54 12.61 7.35
C HIS A 21 -13.11 14.06 7.03
N PHE A 22 -13.47 14.57 5.86
CA PHE A 22 -13.19 15.93 5.39
C PHE A 22 -14.50 16.62 4.98
N PRO A 23 -15.35 17.02 5.95
CA PRO A 23 -16.70 17.52 5.68
C PRO A 23 -16.71 18.86 4.92
N ASP A 24 -15.64 19.65 5.02
CA ASP A 24 -15.52 20.95 4.35
C ASP A 24 -15.20 20.84 2.86
N LEU A 25 -14.99 19.61 2.36
CA LEU A 25 -14.75 19.33 0.95
C LEU A 25 -15.95 18.63 0.33
N GLU A 26 -16.43 19.14 -0.80
CA GLU A 26 -17.50 18.47 -1.56
C GLU A 26 -16.97 17.21 -2.25
N TRP A 27 -17.56 16.06 -1.93
CA TRP A 27 -17.18 14.78 -2.47
C TRP A 27 -18.28 14.17 -3.31
N LYS A 28 -17.91 13.62 -4.47
CA LYS A 28 -18.70 12.60 -5.16
C LYS A 28 -18.27 11.25 -4.64
N GLU A 29 -19.23 10.46 -4.21
CA GLU A 29 -19.01 9.17 -3.62
C GLU A 29 -19.41 8.05 -4.58
N LYS A 30 -18.62 7.00 -4.62
CA LYS A 30 -18.90 5.77 -5.33
C LYS A 30 -18.56 4.59 -4.45
N ASP A 31 -19.57 3.85 -4.05
CA ASP A 31 -19.44 2.59 -3.35
C ASP A 31 -19.15 1.44 -4.31
N LEU A 32 -18.22 0.60 -3.91
CA LEU A 32 -17.85 -0.67 -4.52
C LEU A 32 -18.09 -1.78 -3.50
N ASP A 33 -17.74 -3.01 -3.84
CA ASP A 33 -17.92 -4.14 -2.91
C ASP A 33 -17.05 -3.99 -1.66
N HIS A 34 -15.79 -3.57 -1.81
CA HIS A 34 -14.82 -3.48 -0.71
C HIS A 34 -14.34 -2.05 -0.44
N PHE A 35 -14.64 -1.10 -1.32
CA PHE A 35 -14.12 0.27 -1.22
C PHE A 35 -15.21 1.32 -1.39
N THR A 36 -15.00 2.47 -0.75
CA THR A 36 -15.71 3.70 -1.06
C THR A 36 -14.72 4.66 -1.68
N ILE A 37 -14.94 5.09 -2.92
CA ILE A 37 -14.09 6.07 -3.60
C ILE A 37 -14.74 7.44 -3.48
N ARG A 38 -14.02 8.41 -2.91
CA ARG A 38 -14.44 9.81 -2.79
C ARG A 38 -13.53 10.69 -3.63
N THR A 39 -14.12 11.48 -4.52
CA THR A 39 -13.40 12.38 -5.43
C THR A 39 -14.24 13.61 -5.76
N LYS A 40 -13.59 14.70 -6.15
CA LYS A 40 -14.28 15.89 -6.70
C LYS A 40 -14.56 15.75 -8.20
N SER A 41 -13.81 14.93 -8.93
CA SER A 41 -13.97 14.72 -10.38
C SER A 41 -14.97 13.62 -10.74
N THR A 42 -15.31 13.57 -12.04
CA THR A 42 -16.20 12.55 -12.60
C THR A 42 -15.46 11.26 -12.97
N GLY A 43 -14.12 11.25 -13.01
CA GLY A 43 -13.30 10.14 -13.51
C GLY A 43 -12.90 9.13 -12.43
N THR A 44 -13.84 8.31 -11.94
CA THR A 44 -13.56 7.28 -10.91
C THR A 44 -13.22 5.89 -11.47
N ASP A 45 -13.48 5.62 -12.74
CA ASP A 45 -13.41 4.27 -13.32
C ASP A 45 -12.05 3.57 -13.17
N PRO A 46 -10.89 4.22 -13.38
CA PRO A 46 -9.61 3.57 -13.14
C PRO A 46 -9.39 3.19 -11.68
N ALA A 47 -9.72 4.10 -10.75
CA ALA A 47 -9.57 3.84 -9.31
C ALA A 47 -10.47 2.69 -8.88
N ARG A 48 -11.71 2.65 -9.35
CA ARG A 48 -12.65 1.57 -9.12
C ARG A 48 -12.07 0.23 -9.52
N ARG A 49 -11.64 0.10 -10.79
CA ARG A 49 -11.10 -1.14 -11.35
C ARG A 49 -9.86 -1.61 -10.60
N TYR A 50 -8.93 -0.71 -10.30
CA TYR A 50 -7.66 -1.09 -9.69
C TYR A 50 -7.78 -1.35 -8.19
N SER A 51 -8.72 -0.72 -7.49
CA SER A 51 -8.98 -1.04 -6.07
C SER A 51 -9.47 -2.47 -5.89
N GLU A 52 -10.51 -2.88 -6.61
CA GLU A 52 -11.03 -4.25 -6.53
C GLU A 52 -9.98 -5.28 -7.01
N LYS A 53 -9.27 -4.98 -8.09
CA LYS A 53 -8.20 -5.87 -8.55
C LYS A 53 -7.06 -6.02 -7.52
N THR A 54 -6.76 -4.96 -6.77
CA THR A 54 -5.79 -5.03 -5.67
C THR A 54 -6.31 -5.93 -4.55
N TYR A 55 -7.59 -5.79 -4.20
CA TYR A 55 -8.23 -6.65 -3.22
C TYR A 55 -8.14 -8.14 -3.61
N GLU A 56 -8.50 -8.48 -4.86
CA GLU A 56 -8.40 -9.85 -5.37
C GLU A 56 -6.99 -10.43 -5.22
N VAL A 57 -5.96 -9.65 -5.60
CA VAL A 57 -4.55 -10.06 -5.43
C VAL A 57 -4.20 -10.27 -3.96
N MET A 58 -4.63 -9.37 -3.09
CA MET A 58 -4.31 -9.46 -1.66
C MET A 58 -5.08 -10.56 -0.95
N LEU A 59 -6.29 -10.91 -1.41
CA LEU A 59 -7.09 -12.01 -0.87
C LEU A 59 -6.37 -13.36 -0.96
N GLU A 60 -5.59 -13.58 -2.03
CA GLU A 60 -4.80 -14.82 -2.19
C GLU A 60 -3.73 -14.98 -1.11
N ILE A 61 -3.26 -13.89 -0.50
CA ILE A 61 -2.13 -13.86 0.43
C ILE A 61 -2.59 -13.65 1.86
N LEU A 62 -3.58 -12.78 2.07
CA LEU A 62 -4.01 -12.36 3.40
C LEU A 62 -5.17 -13.25 3.91
N PRO A 63 -4.89 -14.25 4.75
CA PRO A 63 -5.89 -15.20 5.18
C PRO A 63 -7.00 -14.51 5.99
N GLY A 64 -8.26 -14.75 5.62
CA GLY A 64 -9.43 -14.21 6.30
C GLY A 64 -9.70 -12.72 6.01
N LEU A 65 -9.08 -12.15 4.98
CA LEU A 65 -9.32 -10.77 4.56
C LEU A 65 -10.81 -10.53 4.25
N GLU A 66 -11.47 -11.46 3.52
CA GLU A 66 -12.92 -11.38 3.25
C GLU A 66 -13.74 -11.31 4.52
N GLY A 67 -13.45 -12.20 5.49
CA GLY A 67 -14.15 -12.21 6.77
C GLY A 67 -13.96 -10.91 7.56
N ASP A 68 -12.81 -10.26 7.43
CA ASP A 68 -12.57 -8.95 8.07
C ASP A 68 -13.48 -7.86 7.47
N PHE A 69 -13.73 -7.90 6.16
CA PHE A 69 -14.66 -6.97 5.50
C PHE A 69 -16.13 -7.28 5.87
N GLU A 70 -16.53 -8.56 5.86
CA GLU A 70 -17.89 -8.99 6.19
C GLU A 70 -18.29 -8.71 7.64
N LYS A 71 -17.35 -8.95 8.57
CA LYS A 71 -17.61 -8.82 10.02
C LYS A 71 -17.26 -7.45 10.56
N ASN A 72 -16.75 -6.55 9.73
CA ASN A 72 -16.21 -5.27 10.15
C ASN A 72 -15.13 -5.42 11.26
N GLU A 73 -14.30 -6.46 11.15
CA GLU A 73 -13.24 -6.76 12.13
C GLU A 73 -12.02 -5.84 12.02
N PHE A 74 -11.99 -4.95 11.05
CA PHE A 74 -10.99 -3.90 10.95
C PHE A 74 -11.09 -2.85 12.06
N ARG A 75 -11.60 -3.19 13.22
CA ARG A 75 -11.78 -2.27 14.34
C ARG A 75 -10.46 -1.69 14.79
N THR A 76 -10.44 -0.37 14.94
CA THR A 76 -9.36 0.32 15.65
C THR A 76 -9.41 -0.05 17.12
N PRO A 77 -8.28 -0.23 17.80
CA PRO A 77 -8.25 -0.23 19.25
C PRO A 77 -8.89 1.07 19.77
N GLY A 78 -10.04 0.99 20.42
CA GLY A 78 -10.81 2.14 20.91
C GLY A 78 -11.81 2.75 19.92
N GLY A 79 -12.00 2.13 18.74
CA GLY A 79 -12.94 2.61 17.71
C GLY A 79 -14.40 2.49 18.10
N GLN A 80 -15.17 3.51 17.75
CA GLN A 80 -16.64 3.49 17.86
C GLN A 80 -17.20 2.29 17.10
N GLU A 81 -18.21 1.64 17.65
CA GLU A 81 -18.94 0.59 16.96
C GLU A 81 -19.52 1.15 15.67
N ALA A 82 -19.05 0.65 14.51
CA ALA A 82 -19.78 0.80 13.27
C ALA A 82 -21.14 0.12 13.45
N GLY A 83 -22.20 0.75 12.98
CA GLY A 83 -23.55 0.17 13.07
C GLY A 83 -23.55 -1.25 12.52
N LYS A 84 -24.35 -2.12 13.12
CA LYS A 84 -24.36 -3.58 12.88
C LYS A 84 -24.78 -4.01 11.46
N GLU A 85 -25.08 -3.08 10.57
CA GLU A 85 -25.76 -3.34 9.29
C GLU A 85 -24.92 -3.12 8.04
N ASP A 86 -23.76 -2.45 8.12
CA ASP A 86 -22.97 -2.18 6.92
C ASP A 86 -21.65 -2.96 6.89
N ARG A 87 -21.46 -3.69 5.77
CA ARG A 87 -20.17 -4.27 5.38
C ARG A 87 -19.12 -3.18 5.41
N PHE A 88 -17.97 -3.47 6.00
CA PHE A 88 -16.86 -2.51 6.00
C PHE A 88 -16.43 -2.20 4.57
N ARG A 89 -16.16 -0.92 4.29
CA ARG A 89 -15.54 -0.47 3.05
C ARG A 89 -14.35 0.41 3.36
N PHE A 90 -13.24 0.12 2.71
CA PHE A 90 -12.04 0.94 2.85
C PHE A 90 -12.22 2.22 2.03
N THR A 91 -12.09 3.39 2.67
CA THR A 91 -12.31 4.66 1.98
C THR A 91 -11.04 5.17 1.31
N THR A 92 -11.13 5.52 0.03
CA THR A 92 -10.05 6.18 -0.70
C THR A 92 -10.49 7.57 -1.16
N TYR A 93 -9.79 8.60 -0.71
CA TYR A 93 -9.96 9.98 -1.14
C TYR A 93 -9.01 10.29 -2.30
N LEU A 94 -9.56 10.55 -3.48
CA LEU A 94 -8.81 10.99 -4.65
C LEU A 94 -8.91 12.51 -4.77
N VAL A 95 -7.86 13.19 -4.38
CA VAL A 95 -7.80 14.66 -4.33
C VAL A 95 -7.13 15.17 -5.61
N GLU A 96 -7.71 16.18 -6.25
CA GLU A 96 -7.28 16.65 -7.58
C GLU A 96 -6.18 17.69 -7.53
N THR A 97 -6.18 18.53 -6.51
CA THR A 97 -5.24 19.65 -6.41
C THR A 97 -4.35 19.51 -5.19
N ASP A 98 -3.14 20.03 -5.27
CA ASP A 98 -2.22 20.11 -4.13
C ASP A 98 -2.85 20.90 -2.97
N HIS A 99 -3.64 21.93 -3.27
CA HIS A 99 -4.34 22.72 -2.26
C HIS A 99 -5.29 21.86 -1.43
N ASP A 100 -6.17 21.09 -2.08
CA ASP A 100 -7.11 20.20 -1.39
C ASP A 100 -6.39 19.10 -0.63
N PHE A 101 -5.32 18.54 -1.23
CA PHE A 101 -4.48 17.54 -0.57
C PHE A 101 -3.83 18.10 0.70
N HIS A 102 -3.22 19.29 0.60
CA HIS A 102 -2.64 19.95 1.76
C HIS A 102 -3.68 20.27 2.84
N SER A 103 -4.92 20.57 2.45
CA SER A 103 -6.04 20.76 3.38
C SER A 103 -6.35 19.45 4.14
N CYS A 104 -6.43 18.31 3.45
CA CYS A 104 -6.57 17.00 4.09
C CYS A 104 -5.42 16.71 5.06
N VAL A 105 -4.18 16.93 4.62
CA VAL A 105 -2.98 16.74 5.46
C VAL A 105 -3.04 17.60 6.73
N MET A 106 -3.45 18.87 6.63
CA MET A 106 -3.53 19.75 7.79
C MET A 106 -4.65 19.37 8.75
N ILE A 107 -5.79 18.89 8.25
CA ILE A 107 -6.88 18.38 9.08
C ILE A 107 -6.40 17.18 9.91
N ASP A 108 -5.77 16.20 9.25
CA ASP A 108 -5.30 14.99 9.93
C ASP A 108 -4.08 15.25 10.81
N ALA A 109 -3.19 16.15 10.40
CA ALA A 109 -2.07 16.60 11.25
C ALA A 109 -2.58 17.18 12.58
N LYS A 110 -3.66 17.97 12.55
CA LYS A 110 -4.29 18.47 13.76
C LYS A 110 -4.95 17.38 14.58
N ARG A 111 -5.64 16.43 13.94
CA ARG A 111 -6.30 15.29 14.63
C ARG A 111 -5.30 14.39 15.36
N HIS A 112 -4.17 14.14 14.74
CA HIS A 112 -3.18 13.16 15.19
C HIS A 112 -1.91 13.80 15.79
N ASN A 113 -1.89 15.12 15.97
CA ASN A 113 -0.75 15.87 16.52
C ASN A 113 0.58 15.59 15.76
N TRP A 114 0.52 15.61 14.43
CA TRP A 114 1.74 15.37 13.63
C TRP A 114 2.78 16.47 13.83
N SER A 115 4.04 16.09 13.83
CA SER A 115 5.14 17.05 13.81
C SER A 115 5.16 17.84 12.50
N ASN A 116 5.71 19.05 12.52
CA ASN A 116 5.90 19.85 11.31
C ASN A 116 6.70 19.10 10.24
N GLY A 117 7.70 18.31 10.64
CA GLY A 117 8.47 17.47 9.72
C GLY A 117 7.60 16.45 9.00
N ASN A 118 6.75 15.72 9.74
CA ASN A 118 5.83 14.75 9.15
C ASN A 118 4.83 15.42 8.19
N VAL A 119 4.32 16.60 8.53
CA VAL A 119 3.44 17.38 7.64
C VAL A 119 4.14 17.71 6.31
N GLN A 120 5.38 18.19 6.36
CA GLN A 120 6.11 18.54 5.14
C GLN A 120 6.44 17.31 4.28
N ILE A 121 6.89 16.22 4.90
CA ILE A 121 7.16 14.96 4.17
C ILE A 121 5.87 14.46 3.51
N THR A 122 4.74 14.42 4.24
CA THR A 122 3.46 13.96 3.70
C THR A 122 3.01 14.79 2.52
N LYS A 123 3.14 16.11 2.60
CA LYS A 123 2.82 17.03 1.49
C LYS A 123 3.67 16.74 0.23
N GLN A 124 4.95 16.41 0.41
CA GLN A 124 5.85 16.10 -0.71
C GLN A 124 5.55 14.73 -1.35
N VAL A 125 5.17 13.74 -0.54
CA VAL A 125 4.89 12.38 -1.03
C VAL A 125 3.58 12.32 -1.82
N GLY A 126 2.61 13.19 -1.54
CA GLY A 126 1.35 13.26 -2.27
C GLY A 126 0.36 12.12 -1.97
N ASN A 127 0.65 11.29 -0.98
CA ASN A 127 -0.27 10.25 -0.49
C ASN A 127 0.00 9.94 0.98
N TYR A 128 -1.01 9.49 1.69
CA TYR A 128 -0.85 8.93 3.03
C TYR A 128 -2.02 8.02 3.41
N LEU A 129 -1.75 7.11 4.32
CA LEU A 129 -2.72 6.21 4.93
C LEU A 129 -3.02 6.67 6.36
N ASP A 130 -4.28 6.98 6.65
CA ASP A 130 -4.73 7.08 8.04
C ASP A 130 -5.05 5.68 8.57
N GLN A 131 -4.16 5.18 9.43
CA GLN A 131 -4.26 3.84 9.99
C GLN A 131 -5.36 3.73 11.05
N MET A 132 -5.66 4.83 11.74
CA MET A 132 -6.65 4.87 12.81
C MET A 132 -8.08 4.80 12.25
N ASN A 133 -8.33 5.58 11.21
CA ASN A 133 -9.66 5.70 10.59
C ASN A 133 -9.78 4.92 9.26
N ARG A 134 -8.70 4.26 8.82
CA ARG A 134 -8.64 3.34 7.68
C ARG A 134 -9.11 3.93 6.37
N TYR A 135 -8.57 5.06 6.04
CA TYR A 135 -8.72 5.65 4.74
C TYR A 135 -7.36 6.03 4.14
N LEU A 136 -7.33 6.07 2.84
CA LEU A 136 -6.20 6.48 2.02
C LEU A 136 -6.50 7.81 1.38
N VAL A 137 -5.58 8.76 1.45
CA VAL A 137 -5.65 10.01 0.72
C VAL A 137 -4.56 10.03 -0.33
N ILE A 138 -4.94 10.23 -1.58
CA ILE A 138 -4.01 10.31 -2.71
C ILE A 138 -4.26 11.60 -3.45
N CYS A 139 -3.21 12.42 -3.58
CA CYS A 139 -3.22 13.58 -4.45
C CYS A 139 -3.12 13.11 -5.91
N LYS A 140 -4.01 13.60 -6.73
CA LYS A 140 -3.79 13.65 -8.17
C LYS A 140 -2.86 14.83 -8.41
N SER A 141 -1.54 14.60 -8.41
CA SER A 141 -0.60 15.67 -8.70
C SER A 141 -0.89 16.28 -10.06
N ASP A 142 -0.84 17.60 -10.13
CA ASP A 142 -0.87 18.31 -11.39
C ASP A 142 0.38 17.93 -12.21
N PRO A 143 0.23 17.45 -13.44
CA PRO A 143 1.36 17.08 -14.29
C PRO A 143 2.36 18.21 -14.51
N GLU A 144 1.92 19.46 -14.39
CA GLU A 144 2.76 20.65 -14.58
C GLU A 144 3.62 20.99 -13.36
N GLN A 145 3.14 20.67 -12.14
CA GLN A 145 3.85 21.01 -10.90
C GLN A 145 4.78 19.90 -10.38
N SER A 146 4.50 18.64 -10.69
CA SER A 146 5.23 17.49 -10.15
C SER A 146 6.34 16.94 -11.07
N GLY A 147 6.87 17.74 -11.97
CA GLY A 147 7.99 17.32 -12.82
C GLY A 147 7.67 16.18 -13.79
N GLY A 148 6.40 16.00 -14.17
CA GLY A 148 6.00 15.05 -15.21
C GLY A 148 5.46 13.71 -14.71
N GLY A 149 4.95 13.63 -13.48
CA GLY A 149 4.20 12.47 -12.99
C GLY A 149 2.99 12.19 -13.90
N ARG A 150 3.10 11.16 -14.73
CA ARG A 150 2.09 10.78 -15.72
C ARG A 150 0.87 10.19 -15.00
N GLU A 151 -0.30 10.28 -15.63
CA GLU A 151 -1.53 9.60 -15.16
C GLU A 151 -1.31 8.10 -14.83
N LYS A 152 -0.30 7.48 -15.42
CA LYS A 152 0.18 6.13 -15.09
C LYS A 152 0.60 5.98 -13.63
N ASP A 153 1.36 6.91 -13.10
CA ASP A 153 1.98 6.81 -11.78
C ASP A 153 0.93 6.81 -10.66
N ARG A 154 -0.21 7.45 -10.90
CA ARG A 154 -1.33 7.52 -9.93
C ARG A 154 -2.01 6.18 -9.70
N LYS A 155 -2.19 5.40 -10.76
CA LYS A 155 -2.82 4.06 -10.66
C LYS A 155 -1.88 3.11 -9.92
N GLU A 156 -0.60 3.23 -10.17
CA GLU A 156 0.44 2.45 -9.52
C GLU A 156 0.55 2.82 -8.04
N ILE A 157 0.59 4.11 -7.70
CA ILE A 157 0.56 4.61 -6.32
C ILE A 157 -0.70 4.13 -5.59
N LEU A 158 -1.88 4.16 -6.22
CA LEU A 158 -3.12 3.65 -5.64
C LEU A 158 -2.99 2.18 -5.27
N VAL A 159 -2.58 1.33 -6.21
CA VAL A 159 -2.42 -0.11 -6.00
C VAL A 159 -1.38 -0.40 -4.92
N HIS A 160 -0.23 0.26 -4.98
CA HIS A 160 0.83 0.14 -3.98
C HIS A 160 0.32 0.50 -2.57
N SER A 161 -0.34 1.64 -2.46
CA SER A 161 -0.84 2.14 -1.18
C SER A 161 -1.97 1.28 -0.62
N LEU A 162 -2.85 0.74 -1.47
CA LEU A 162 -3.88 -0.21 -1.06
C LEU A 162 -3.27 -1.55 -0.61
N GLY A 163 -2.28 -2.09 -1.32
CA GLY A 163 -1.56 -3.29 -0.88
C GLY A 163 -0.95 -3.12 0.51
N THR A 164 -0.30 -1.99 0.74
CA THR A 164 0.22 -1.60 2.06
C THR A 164 -0.89 -1.48 3.11
N ALA A 165 -2.00 -0.82 2.78
CA ALA A 165 -3.12 -0.59 3.68
C ALA A 165 -3.81 -1.89 4.10
N LEU A 166 -4.08 -2.78 3.14
CA LEU A 166 -4.70 -4.08 3.40
C LEU A 166 -3.81 -4.96 4.28
N MET A 167 -2.48 -4.96 4.06
CA MET A 167 -1.53 -5.67 4.92
C MET A 167 -1.56 -5.15 6.36
N LYS A 168 -1.52 -3.84 6.57
CA LYS A 168 -1.60 -3.22 7.90
C LYS A 168 -2.94 -3.51 8.57
N SER A 169 -4.02 -3.38 7.84
CA SER A 169 -5.37 -3.66 8.36
C SER A 169 -5.52 -5.11 8.78
N ARG A 170 -5.03 -6.04 7.96
CA ARG A 170 -5.11 -7.48 8.24
C ARG A 170 -4.31 -7.91 9.47
N THR A 171 -3.17 -7.30 9.71
CA THR A 171 -2.32 -7.63 10.87
C THR A 171 -2.73 -6.92 12.15
N HIS A 172 -3.60 -5.92 12.09
CA HIS A 172 -3.97 -5.05 13.23
C HIS A 172 -2.77 -4.38 13.90
N GLN A 173 -1.64 -4.28 13.21
CA GLN A 173 -0.42 -3.67 13.73
C GLN A 173 -0.16 -2.33 13.03
N ALA A 174 0.00 -1.27 13.82
CA ALA A 174 0.37 0.04 13.30
C ALA A 174 1.83 0.06 12.81
N ASP A 175 2.72 -0.59 13.58
CA ASP A 175 4.17 -0.51 13.42
C ASP A 175 4.73 -1.77 12.74
N LEU A 176 4.19 -2.13 11.58
CA LEU A 176 4.78 -3.18 10.77
C LEU A 176 6.13 -2.73 10.20
N PRO A 177 7.12 -3.63 10.11
CA PRO A 177 8.37 -3.34 9.44
C PRO A 177 8.15 -2.87 8.00
N PHE A 178 8.98 -1.94 7.57
CA PHE A 178 8.89 -1.35 6.23
C PHE A 178 8.92 -2.40 5.11
N TRP A 179 9.76 -3.43 5.24
CA TRP A 179 9.85 -4.51 4.25
C TRP A 179 8.54 -5.29 4.06
N MET A 180 7.69 -5.39 5.10
CA MET A 180 6.38 -6.04 4.97
C MET A 180 5.39 -5.16 4.23
N THR A 181 5.29 -3.90 4.64
CA THR A 181 4.29 -2.97 4.11
C THR A 181 4.63 -2.55 2.68
N ALA A 182 5.83 -2.04 2.45
CA ALA A 182 6.29 -1.66 1.11
C ALA A 182 6.38 -2.87 0.17
N GLY A 183 6.82 -4.01 0.69
CA GLY A 183 6.95 -5.24 -0.10
C GLY A 183 5.60 -5.76 -0.61
N MET A 184 4.54 -5.68 0.20
CA MET A 184 3.19 -6.03 -0.25
C MET A 184 2.63 -5.00 -1.23
N GLY A 185 2.95 -3.72 -1.05
CA GLY A 185 2.64 -2.68 -2.02
C GLY A 185 3.26 -2.97 -3.39
N TYR A 186 4.57 -3.26 -3.42
CA TYR A 186 5.28 -3.64 -4.65
C TYR A 186 4.76 -4.95 -5.26
N TYR A 187 4.44 -5.93 -4.43
CA TYR A 187 3.87 -7.18 -4.92
C TYR A 187 2.51 -6.96 -5.60
N ALA A 188 1.62 -6.20 -4.97
CA ALA A 188 0.32 -5.87 -5.53
C ALA A 188 0.47 -5.10 -6.85
N GLU A 189 1.35 -4.11 -6.91
CA GLU A 189 1.65 -3.34 -8.09
C GLU A 189 2.16 -4.22 -9.25
N HIS A 190 3.12 -5.11 -8.96
CA HIS A 190 3.64 -6.04 -9.95
C HIS A 190 2.55 -6.98 -10.48
N LYS A 191 1.72 -7.53 -9.62
CA LYS A 191 0.61 -8.42 -10.02
C LYS A 191 -0.45 -7.73 -10.85
N VAL A 192 -0.66 -6.44 -10.63
CA VAL A 192 -1.67 -5.66 -11.37
C VAL A 192 -1.14 -5.10 -12.68
N PHE A 193 0.15 -4.69 -12.74
CA PHE A 193 0.72 -3.94 -13.86
C PHE A 193 1.93 -4.62 -14.54
N ASP A 194 2.42 -5.74 -14.01
CA ASP A 194 3.66 -6.42 -14.43
C ASP A 194 4.91 -5.53 -14.35
N ARG A 195 4.88 -4.57 -13.43
CA ARG A 195 5.99 -3.65 -13.15
C ARG A 195 5.82 -3.03 -11.78
N CYS A 196 6.91 -2.45 -11.25
CA CYS A 196 6.92 -1.70 -10.00
C CYS A 196 7.58 -0.34 -10.19
N SER A 197 7.21 0.62 -9.34
CA SER A 197 7.84 1.92 -9.23
C SER A 197 8.35 2.16 -7.81
N ILE A 198 9.45 2.88 -7.65
CA ILE A 198 9.98 3.23 -6.33
C ILE A 198 9.43 4.60 -5.95
N TYR A 199 8.54 4.64 -4.95
CA TYR A 199 7.88 5.88 -4.50
C TYR A 199 8.57 6.56 -3.32
N TYR A 200 9.43 5.84 -2.61
CA TYR A 200 10.03 6.31 -1.36
C TYR A 200 11.39 6.97 -1.57
N LEU A 201 11.82 7.15 -2.81
CA LEU A 201 13.13 7.66 -3.15
C LEU A 201 13.02 8.83 -4.13
N ASP A 202 13.58 9.98 -3.75
CA ASP A 202 13.84 11.05 -4.69
C ASP A 202 15.08 10.68 -5.54
N PHE A 203 14.83 10.19 -6.74
CA PHE A 203 15.90 9.75 -7.65
C PHE A 203 16.82 10.89 -8.09
N GLU A 204 16.34 12.14 -8.18
CA GLU A 204 17.19 13.25 -8.54
C GLU A 204 18.16 13.59 -7.40
N ALA A 205 17.65 13.64 -6.18
CA ALA A 205 18.50 13.83 -5.00
C ALA A 205 19.47 12.66 -4.81
N TYR A 206 18.98 11.42 -4.98
CA TYR A 206 19.82 10.23 -4.89
C TYR A 206 20.96 10.22 -5.92
N TYR A 207 20.67 10.52 -7.19
CA TYR A 207 21.68 10.56 -8.24
C TYR A 207 22.64 11.75 -8.13
N ARG A 208 22.22 12.86 -7.52
CA ARG A 208 23.16 13.97 -7.19
C ARG A 208 24.17 13.55 -6.14
N GLN A 209 23.74 12.78 -5.14
CA GLN A 209 24.62 12.27 -4.09
C GLN A 209 25.44 11.05 -4.54
N ASN A 210 24.95 10.29 -5.51
CA ASN A 210 25.54 9.06 -6.03
C ASN A 210 25.61 9.08 -7.57
N PRO A 211 26.47 9.91 -8.17
CA PRO A 211 26.52 10.08 -9.64
C PRO A 211 26.81 8.76 -10.38
N ASP A 212 27.63 7.90 -9.80
CA ASP A 212 27.95 6.59 -10.37
C ASP A 212 26.73 5.66 -10.42
N ALA A 213 25.79 5.81 -9.50
CA ALA A 213 24.55 5.03 -9.48
C ALA A 213 23.67 5.31 -10.71
N LYS A 214 23.67 6.54 -11.23
CA LYS A 214 22.95 6.90 -12.46
C LYS A 214 23.53 6.19 -13.70
N VAL A 215 24.84 6.10 -13.78
CA VAL A 215 25.55 5.41 -14.87
C VAL A 215 25.31 3.90 -14.72
N ASP A 216 25.34 3.40 -13.51
CA ASP A 216 25.16 2.01 -13.19
C ASP A 216 23.71 1.53 -13.45
N ALA A 217 22.72 2.36 -13.16
CA ALA A 217 21.32 2.09 -13.50
C ALA A 217 21.14 1.89 -15.01
N ARG A 218 21.75 2.76 -15.85
CA ARG A 218 21.71 2.60 -17.32
C ARG A 218 22.32 1.29 -17.80
N LYS A 219 23.29 0.75 -17.06
CA LYS A 219 23.91 -0.55 -17.35
C LYS A 219 23.19 -1.73 -16.69
N GLY A 220 22.09 -1.47 -15.94
CA GLY A 220 21.33 -2.47 -15.19
C GLY A 220 22.08 -3.02 -13.99
N GLY A 221 22.95 -2.24 -13.36
CA GLY A 221 23.64 -2.56 -12.10
C GLY A 221 22.98 -1.94 -10.87
N THR A 222 21.95 -1.12 -11.07
CA THR A 222 21.11 -0.54 -10.03
C THR A 222 19.69 -0.42 -10.60
N LEU A 223 18.67 -0.59 -9.76
CA LEU A 223 17.28 -0.38 -10.17
C LEU A 223 17.03 1.08 -10.50
N GLY A 224 16.39 1.33 -11.64
CA GLY A 224 15.85 2.62 -11.99
C GLY A 224 14.43 2.82 -11.45
N PRO A 225 13.85 4.02 -11.64
CA PRO A 225 12.52 4.36 -11.12
C PRO A 225 11.39 3.49 -11.70
N GLN A 226 11.54 3.01 -12.94
CA GLN A 226 10.54 2.17 -13.62
C GLN A 226 11.24 1.16 -14.53
N GLU A 227 11.29 -0.11 -14.12
CA GLU A 227 11.95 -1.15 -14.89
C GLU A 227 11.37 -2.55 -14.62
N SER A 228 11.77 -3.52 -15.45
CA SER A 228 11.55 -4.94 -15.19
C SER A 228 12.46 -5.41 -14.04
N TRP A 229 11.98 -5.25 -12.82
CA TRP A 229 12.74 -5.59 -11.61
C TRP A 229 13.26 -7.03 -11.58
N PRO A 230 12.47 -8.06 -11.95
CA PRO A 230 12.98 -9.43 -11.95
C PRO A 230 14.26 -9.60 -12.80
N ARG A 231 14.32 -8.97 -13.97
CA ARG A 231 15.50 -9.05 -14.84
C ARG A 231 16.74 -8.44 -14.22
N ILE A 232 16.59 -7.27 -13.59
CA ILE A 232 17.71 -6.56 -12.99
C ILE A 232 18.15 -7.24 -11.71
N LEU A 233 17.20 -7.66 -10.87
CA LEU A 233 17.48 -8.36 -9.62
C LEU A 233 18.21 -9.69 -9.85
N ARG A 234 17.86 -10.44 -10.91
CA ARG A 234 18.63 -11.63 -11.30
C ARG A 234 20.10 -11.31 -11.61
N LYS A 235 20.35 -10.15 -12.22
CA LYS A 235 21.72 -9.70 -12.51
C LYS A 235 22.46 -9.29 -11.23
N LEU A 236 21.81 -8.50 -10.39
CA LEU A 236 22.35 -8.08 -9.10
C LEU A 236 22.63 -9.25 -8.16
N CYS A 237 21.77 -10.28 -8.17
CA CYS A 237 21.91 -11.47 -7.35
C CYS A 237 23.16 -12.31 -7.68
N LYS A 238 23.68 -12.20 -8.91
CA LYS A 238 24.91 -12.87 -9.35
C LYS A 238 26.19 -12.10 -8.99
N GLY A 239 26.08 -10.84 -8.63
CA GLY A 239 27.21 -9.94 -8.39
C GLY A 239 27.43 -9.60 -6.92
N GLU A 240 28.44 -8.77 -6.68
CA GLU A 240 28.80 -8.27 -5.35
C GLU A 240 27.76 -7.31 -4.74
N LYS A 241 26.81 -6.81 -5.55
CA LYS A 241 25.73 -5.91 -5.13
C LYS A 241 24.51 -6.61 -4.54
N ARG A 242 24.67 -7.89 -4.20
CA ARG A 242 23.64 -8.67 -3.53
C ARG A 242 23.34 -8.11 -2.15
N VAL A 243 22.05 -7.95 -1.83
CA VAL A 243 21.59 -7.45 -0.54
C VAL A 243 21.19 -8.64 0.34
N SER A 244 21.74 -8.73 1.55
CA SER A 244 21.43 -9.81 2.49
C SER A 244 20.01 -9.74 3.04
N LEU A 245 19.52 -10.85 3.60
CA LEU A 245 18.25 -10.91 4.30
C LEU A 245 18.20 -9.88 5.44
N GLU A 246 19.24 -9.85 6.28
CA GLU A 246 19.34 -8.91 7.40
C GLU A 246 19.18 -7.46 6.95
N LYS A 247 19.91 -7.06 5.90
CA LYS A 247 19.83 -5.71 5.34
C LYS A 247 18.44 -5.42 4.75
N THR A 248 17.82 -6.41 4.10
CA THR A 248 16.47 -6.28 3.53
C THR A 248 15.42 -6.11 4.62
N LEU A 249 15.50 -6.89 5.70
CA LEU A 249 14.59 -6.79 6.84
C LEU A 249 14.79 -5.52 7.66
N GLY A 250 16.03 -5.02 7.75
CA GLY A 250 16.39 -3.78 8.43
C GLY A 250 16.17 -2.50 7.62
N ALA A 251 15.72 -2.59 6.37
CA ALA A 251 15.54 -1.44 5.50
C ALA A 251 14.54 -0.43 6.08
N GLN A 252 14.90 0.85 5.98
CA GLN A 252 14.10 1.97 6.44
C GLN A 252 13.91 2.99 5.32
N ILE A 253 12.77 3.67 5.30
CA ILE A 253 12.43 4.64 4.26
C ILE A 253 13.48 5.74 4.07
N VAL A 254 14.08 6.20 5.18
CA VAL A 254 15.05 7.31 5.18
C VAL A 254 16.44 6.93 4.65
N THR A 255 16.78 5.64 4.62
CA THR A 255 18.08 5.12 4.18
C THR A 255 17.95 4.21 2.96
N LEU A 256 16.76 4.13 2.39
CA LEU A 256 16.44 3.20 1.33
C LEU A 256 17.27 3.47 0.07
N SER A 257 17.89 2.42 -0.46
CA SER A 257 18.48 2.45 -1.80
C SER A 257 17.56 1.82 -2.85
N PRO A 258 17.75 2.12 -4.14
CA PRO A 258 16.98 1.47 -5.20
C PRO A 258 17.05 -0.06 -5.15
N ASN A 259 18.25 -0.61 -4.90
CA ASN A 259 18.43 -2.05 -4.86
C ASN A 259 17.72 -2.69 -3.66
N GLU A 260 17.73 -2.06 -2.48
CA GLU A 260 17.00 -2.53 -1.32
C GLU A 260 15.49 -2.59 -1.59
N SER A 261 14.92 -1.59 -2.29
CA SER A 261 13.51 -1.64 -2.72
C SER A 261 13.21 -2.89 -3.55
N GLY A 262 14.10 -3.21 -4.49
CA GLY A 262 13.96 -4.42 -5.31
C GLY A 262 14.09 -5.71 -4.51
N TYR A 263 15.00 -5.77 -3.55
CA TYR A 263 15.13 -6.95 -2.69
C TYR A 263 13.96 -7.10 -1.73
N ILE A 264 13.37 -6.01 -1.23
CA ILE A 264 12.11 -6.02 -0.48
C ILE A 264 10.98 -6.62 -1.32
N PHE A 265 10.83 -6.20 -2.58
CA PHE A 265 9.89 -6.80 -3.51
C PHE A 265 10.15 -8.29 -3.70
N ALA A 266 11.40 -8.65 -4.04
CA ALA A 266 11.78 -10.03 -4.30
C ALA A 266 11.57 -10.94 -3.09
N LEU A 267 11.80 -10.46 -1.87
CA LEU A 267 11.54 -11.20 -0.64
C LEU A 267 10.05 -11.52 -0.50
N ASN A 268 9.17 -10.53 -0.64
CA ASN A 268 7.74 -10.73 -0.53
C ASN A 268 7.21 -11.65 -1.64
N TYR A 269 7.70 -11.49 -2.88
CA TYR A 269 7.33 -12.36 -3.98
C TYR A 269 7.82 -13.81 -3.76
N PHE A 270 9.01 -14.01 -3.21
CA PHE A 270 9.53 -15.33 -2.85
C PHE A 270 8.63 -16.04 -1.85
N MET A 271 8.20 -15.36 -0.79
CA MET A 271 7.36 -15.94 0.25
C MET A 271 5.99 -16.38 -0.24
N VAL A 272 5.54 -15.88 -1.39
CA VAL A 272 4.26 -16.26 -2.01
C VAL A 272 4.45 -16.95 -3.37
N SER A 273 5.64 -17.38 -3.70
CA SER A 273 5.98 -17.93 -5.02
C SER A 273 5.48 -19.37 -5.26
N THR A 274 5.05 -20.05 -4.23
CA THR A 274 4.44 -21.40 -4.31
C THR A 274 3.31 -21.50 -3.28
N ASN A 275 2.35 -22.41 -3.50
CA ASN A 275 1.27 -22.64 -2.54
C ASN A 275 1.77 -23.02 -1.14
N GLU A 276 2.87 -23.76 -1.04
CA GLU A 276 3.47 -24.12 0.25
C GLU A 276 4.04 -22.90 0.96
N ARG A 277 4.83 -22.08 0.25
CA ARG A 277 5.37 -20.84 0.81
C ARG A 277 4.29 -19.86 1.20
N THR A 278 3.27 -19.72 0.36
CA THR A 278 2.10 -18.87 0.66
C THR A 278 1.44 -19.29 1.97
N LYS A 279 1.18 -20.59 2.17
CA LYS A 279 0.60 -21.10 3.43
C LYS A 279 1.49 -20.81 4.64
N LYS A 280 2.79 -20.97 4.52
CA LYS A 280 3.76 -20.64 5.59
C LYS A 280 3.75 -19.15 5.88
N TYR A 281 3.77 -18.32 4.85
CA TYR A 281 3.69 -16.85 5.02
C TYR A 281 2.35 -16.39 5.62
N GLN A 282 1.25 -17.02 5.24
CA GLN A 282 -0.06 -16.83 5.88
C GLN A 282 -0.03 -17.16 7.38
N GLY A 283 0.68 -18.22 7.76
CA GLY A 283 0.93 -18.55 9.17
C GLY A 283 1.72 -17.47 9.91
N PHE A 284 2.73 -16.90 9.27
CA PHE A 284 3.48 -15.76 9.80
C PHE A 284 2.58 -14.54 10.02
N ILE A 285 1.77 -14.15 9.02
CA ILE A 285 0.81 -13.04 9.12
C ILE A 285 -0.20 -13.29 10.24
N THR A 286 -0.72 -14.51 10.35
CA THR A 286 -1.67 -14.88 11.41
C THR A 286 -1.04 -14.77 12.79
N SER A 287 0.22 -15.17 12.95
CA SER A 287 0.95 -15.01 14.22
C SER A 287 1.09 -13.54 14.62
N ILE A 288 1.38 -12.66 13.66
CA ILE A 288 1.46 -11.21 13.90
C ILE A 288 0.08 -10.67 14.31
N ARG A 289 -0.98 -11.05 13.62
CA ARG A 289 -2.36 -10.64 13.96
C ARG A 289 -2.73 -11.03 15.39
N THR A 290 -2.24 -12.15 15.89
CA THR A 290 -2.48 -12.63 17.25
C THR A 290 -1.50 -12.06 18.29
N GLY A 291 -0.68 -11.07 17.93
CA GLY A 291 0.18 -10.31 18.83
C GLY A 291 1.66 -10.66 18.81
N ALA A 292 2.10 -11.59 17.94
CA ALA A 292 3.52 -11.84 17.79
C ALA A 292 4.23 -10.65 17.11
N LYS A 293 5.46 -10.34 17.54
CA LYS A 293 6.29 -9.34 16.86
C LYS A 293 6.83 -9.89 15.55
N PRO A 294 6.84 -9.12 14.44
CA PRO A 294 7.35 -9.54 13.14
C PRO A 294 8.88 -9.54 13.10
N THR A 295 9.49 -10.48 13.83
CA THR A 295 10.94 -10.64 13.91
C THR A 295 11.47 -11.56 12.81
N LYS A 296 12.78 -11.47 12.54
CA LYS A 296 13.51 -12.37 11.63
C LYS A 296 13.36 -13.83 12.08
N ASP A 297 13.53 -14.10 13.37
CA ASP A 297 13.44 -15.48 13.89
C ASP A 297 12.04 -16.07 13.70
N LEU A 298 10.99 -15.29 13.92
CA LEU A 298 9.62 -15.72 13.65
C LEU A 298 9.44 -16.02 12.16
N LEU A 299 9.96 -15.16 11.27
CA LEU A 299 9.89 -15.37 9.83
C LEU A 299 10.58 -16.67 9.42
N LEU A 300 11.85 -16.85 9.80
CA LEU A 300 12.63 -18.05 9.49
C LEU A 300 11.94 -19.33 10.00
N LYS A 301 11.55 -19.33 11.27
CA LYS A 301 10.85 -20.45 11.90
C LYS A 301 9.57 -20.80 11.14
N THR A 302 8.76 -19.82 10.81
CA THR A 302 7.47 -20.06 10.14
C THR A 302 7.67 -20.52 8.70
N MET A 303 8.66 -19.96 8.00
CA MET A 303 9.02 -20.38 6.66
C MET A 303 9.73 -21.76 6.62
N GLY A 304 10.18 -22.27 7.77
CA GLY A 304 10.80 -23.59 7.92
C GLY A 304 12.30 -23.61 7.69
N TYR A 305 12.99 -22.50 7.98
CA TYR A 305 14.44 -22.39 7.89
C TYR A 305 15.09 -22.33 9.27
N GLY A 306 16.25 -22.99 9.39
CA GLY A 306 17.03 -23.00 10.63
C GLY A 306 17.90 -21.76 10.83
N ASP A 307 18.29 -21.09 9.75
CA ASP A 307 19.20 -19.95 9.77
C ASP A 307 19.05 -19.06 8.52
N ASP A 308 19.70 -17.89 8.57
CA ASP A 308 19.70 -16.91 7.48
C ASP A 308 20.32 -17.49 6.20
N ALA A 309 21.40 -18.27 6.33
CA ALA A 309 22.16 -18.77 5.19
C ALA A 309 21.34 -19.74 4.34
N SER A 310 20.58 -20.64 4.98
CA SER A 310 19.68 -21.57 4.30
C SER A 310 18.52 -20.85 3.60
N PHE A 311 17.95 -19.83 4.26
CA PHE A 311 16.91 -19.01 3.66
C PHE A 311 17.45 -18.23 2.46
N GLU A 312 18.57 -17.53 2.61
CA GLU A 312 19.18 -16.73 1.56
C GLU A 312 19.57 -17.58 0.35
N LYS A 313 20.09 -18.78 0.58
CA LYS A 313 20.41 -19.70 -0.50
C LYS A 313 19.20 -19.99 -1.37
N ASP A 314 18.09 -20.43 -0.76
CA ASP A 314 16.85 -20.74 -1.47
C ASP A 314 16.25 -19.50 -2.15
N TRP A 315 16.28 -18.36 -1.48
CA TRP A 315 15.77 -17.09 -2.01
C TRP A 315 16.55 -16.65 -3.25
N TYR A 316 17.88 -16.68 -3.20
CA TYR A 316 18.72 -16.29 -4.33
C TYR A 316 18.65 -17.29 -5.48
N GLU A 317 18.60 -18.59 -5.21
CA GLU A 317 18.40 -19.61 -6.23
C GLU A 317 17.05 -19.41 -6.95
N TRP A 318 16.00 -19.10 -6.19
CA TRP A 318 14.71 -18.76 -6.77
C TRP A 318 14.76 -17.48 -7.60
N MET A 319 15.41 -16.41 -7.15
CA MET A 319 15.57 -15.18 -7.92
C MET A 319 16.33 -15.39 -9.23
N MET A 320 17.28 -16.33 -9.25
CA MET A 320 18.02 -16.67 -10.47
C MET A 320 17.25 -17.59 -11.41
N SER A 321 16.19 -18.22 -10.95
CA SER A 321 15.38 -19.14 -11.75
C SER A 321 14.47 -18.42 -12.74
N SER A 322 13.92 -19.17 -13.71
CA SER A 322 12.89 -18.70 -14.64
C SER A 322 11.51 -18.43 -13.99
N LYS A 323 11.35 -18.85 -12.73
CA LYS A 323 10.10 -18.65 -11.96
C LYS A 323 9.96 -17.22 -11.46
N PHE A 324 11.04 -16.49 -11.31
CA PHE A 324 11.04 -15.09 -10.96
C PHE A 324 10.87 -14.23 -12.22
N LYS A 325 9.64 -13.82 -12.49
CA LYS A 325 9.23 -13.08 -13.71
C LYS A 325 8.62 -11.74 -13.36
#